data_f31befb8611063b90ba95ea7bf7b84b1
#
_entry.id   f31befb8611063b90ba95ea7bf7b84b1
#
_cell.length_a   1.000
_cell.length_b   1.000
_cell.length_c   1.000
_cell.angle_alpha   90.00
_cell.angle_beta   90.00
_cell.angle_gamma   90.00
#
_symmetry.space_group_name_H-M   'P 1'
#
loop_
_entity.id
_entity.type
_entity.pdbx_description
1 polymer ?
#
loop_
_entity_poly.entity_id
_entity_poly.type
_entity_poly.pdbx_seq_one_letter_code
_entity_poly.pdbx_strand_id
1 'polypeptide(L)'
;MEKLLSGDFPFYRFRNLSAYPELMHFVSSGVKNIGFSDRENPEIIQHNRRSLAEAAGFEVERLITARQVHSATVRIVTAEEAGRGAL
;
A
#
# COMPACT_ATOMS: atom_id res chain seq x y z
N MET A 1 15.97 -1.13 7.99
CA MET A 1 14.65 -0.56 7.65
C MET A 1 14.37 0.60 8.59
N GLU A 2 14.00 1.74 8.06
CA GLU A 2 13.74 2.93 8.85
C GLU A 2 12.24 3.09 9.08
N LYS A 3 11.87 3.34 10.35
CA LYS A 3 10.48 3.64 10.71
C LYS A 3 10.22 5.13 10.53
N LEU A 4 9.16 5.47 9.83
CA LEU A 4 8.72 6.84 9.63
C LEU A 4 7.30 7.01 10.16
N LEU A 5 7.06 8.15 10.81
CA LEU A 5 5.74 8.53 11.27
C LEU A 5 5.29 9.74 10.48
N SER A 6 4.17 9.61 9.77
CA SER A 6 3.55 10.72 9.07
C SER A 6 2.04 10.58 9.24
N GLY A 7 1.40 11.58 9.82
CA GLY A 7 0.01 11.48 10.19
C GLY A 7 -0.20 10.37 11.21
N ASP A 8 -1.29 9.63 11.07
CA ASP A 8 -1.70 8.57 11.99
C ASP A 8 -1.27 7.16 11.52
N PHE A 9 -0.49 7.07 10.46
CA PHE A 9 -0.19 5.77 9.86
C PHE A 9 1.33 5.57 9.80
N PRO A 10 1.93 4.85 10.77
CA PRO A 10 3.35 4.55 10.73
C PRO A 10 3.70 3.59 9.60
N PHE A 11 4.84 3.81 8.96
CA PHE A 11 5.34 2.95 7.91
C PHE A 11 6.87 2.90 7.96
N TYR A 12 7.45 1.97 7.19
CA TYR A 12 8.89 1.73 7.15
C TYR A 12 9.42 1.90 5.75
N ARG A 13 10.66 2.35 5.63
CA ARG A 13 11.38 2.41 4.35
C ARG A 13 12.65 1.57 4.43
N PHE A 14 13.08 1.10 3.27
CA PHE A 14 14.34 0.38 3.14
C PHE A 14 15.45 1.38 2.84
N ARG A 15 16.49 1.39 3.67
CA ARG A 15 17.58 2.36 3.54
C ARG A 15 18.28 2.27 2.19
N ASN A 16 18.56 1.07 1.71
CA ASN A 16 19.22 0.86 0.43
C ASN A 16 18.38 1.30 -0.76
N LEU A 17 17.06 1.23 -0.69
CA LEU A 17 16.17 1.72 -1.74
C LEU A 17 16.00 3.24 -1.68
N SER A 18 16.23 3.85 -0.53
CA SER A 18 16.14 5.31 -0.36
C SER A 18 17.25 6.06 -1.10
N ALA A 19 18.28 5.36 -1.59
CA ALA A 19 19.29 5.94 -2.46
C ALA A 19 18.75 6.32 -3.85
N TYR A 20 17.54 5.85 -4.21
CA TYR A 20 16.92 6.10 -5.51
C TYR A 20 15.73 7.04 -5.31
N PRO A 21 15.90 8.37 -5.47
CA PRO A 21 14.85 9.35 -5.18
C PRO A 21 13.63 9.24 -6.09
N GLU A 22 13.76 8.66 -7.29
CA GLU A 22 12.66 8.42 -8.21
C GLU A 22 11.76 7.25 -7.80
N LEU A 23 12.19 6.44 -6.83
CA LEU A 23 11.46 5.28 -6.35
C LEU A 23 10.76 5.58 -5.04
N MET A 24 9.45 5.50 -5.02
CA MET A 24 8.67 5.50 -3.79
C MET A 24 8.51 4.07 -3.31
N HIS A 25 8.88 3.80 -2.07
CA HIS A 25 8.76 2.46 -1.48
C HIS A 25 8.46 2.57 0.00
N PHE A 26 7.71 1.63 0.53
CA PHE A 26 7.45 1.56 1.97
C PHE A 26 6.79 0.22 2.32
N VAL A 27 6.78 -0.08 3.61
CA VAL A 27 6.02 -1.19 4.18
C VAL A 27 5.17 -0.61 5.31
N SER A 28 3.87 -0.80 5.25
CA SER A 28 2.98 -0.33 6.30
C SER A 28 3.14 -1.17 7.57
N SER A 29 2.88 -0.55 8.73
CA SER A 29 2.81 -1.32 9.97
C SER A 29 1.52 -2.14 9.99
N GLY A 30 1.49 -3.23 10.77
CA GLY A 30 0.31 -4.07 10.89
C GLY A 30 -0.77 -3.55 11.85
N VAL A 31 -0.69 -2.27 12.25
CA VAL A 31 -1.61 -1.70 13.25
C VAL A 31 -3.02 -1.52 12.68
N LYS A 32 -3.12 -1.11 11.40
CA LYS A 32 -4.40 -0.87 10.75
C LYS A 32 -4.50 -1.74 9.50
N ASN A 33 -5.64 -2.41 9.34
CA ASN A 33 -5.87 -3.29 8.20
C ASN A 33 -6.12 -2.48 6.93
N ILE A 34 -5.43 -2.81 5.84
CA ILE A 34 -5.60 -2.19 4.52
C ILE A 34 -6.02 -3.19 3.45
N GLY A 35 -6.13 -4.46 3.79
CA GLY A 35 -6.56 -5.51 2.88
C GLY A 35 -8.03 -5.84 3.05
N PHE A 36 -8.78 -5.94 1.95
CA PHE A 36 -10.18 -6.35 2.03
C PHE A 36 -10.29 -7.81 2.47
N SER A 37 -11.19 -8.06 3.41
CA SER A 37 -11.47 -9.39 3.93
C SER A 37 -12.92 -9.42 4.43
N ASP A 38 -13.43 -10.63 4.64
CA ASP A 38 -14.79 -10.82 5.16
C ASP A 38 -14.91 -10.41 6.63
N ARG A 39 -13.79 -10.15 7.30
CA ARG A 39 -13.75 -9.87 8.73
C ARG A 39 -13.78 -8.39 9.07
N GLU A 40 -13.61 -7.53 8.08
CA GLU A 40 -13.51 -6.10 8.31
C GLU A 40 -14.49 -5.34 7.45
N ASN A 41 -15.06 -4.26 8.01
CA ASN A 41 -15.96 -3.38 7.28
C ASN A 41 -15.20 -2.70 6.13
N PRO A 42 -15.69 -2.79 4.88
CA PRO A 42 -15.04 -2.14 3.74
C PRO A 42 -14.81 -0.63 3.91
N GLU A 43 -15.68 0.06 4.62
CA GLU A 43 -15.50 1.51 4.87
C GLU A 43 -14.27 1.78 5.75
N ILE A 44 -14.01 0.91 6.71
CA ILE A 44 -12.82 1.01 7.57
C ILE A 44 -11.56 0.79 6.75
N ILE A 45 -11.58 -0.22 5.87
CA ILE A 45 -10.46 -0.49 4.96
C ILE A 45 -10.19 0.69 4.05
N GLN A 46 -11.23 1.29 3.47
CA GLN A 46 -11.11 2.46 2.61
C GLN A 46 -10.51 3.64 3.37
N HIS A 47 -10.98 3.87 4.58
CA HIS A 47 -10.44 4.93 5.43
C HIS A 47 -8.95 4.71 5.73
N ASN A 48 -8.59 3.48 6.08
CA ASN A 48 -7.19 3.13 6.38
C ASN A 48 -6.30 3.31 5.15
N ARG A 49 -6.77 2.93 3.96
CA ARG A 49 -6.03 3.13 2.71
C ARG A 49 -5.81 4.62 2.41
N ARG A 50 -6.81 5.45 2.65
CA ARG A 50 -6.67 6.91 2.48
C ARG A 50 -5.66 7.49 3.45
N SER A 51 -5.72 7.07 4.72
CA SER A 51 -4.77 7.52 5.73
C SER A 51 -3.33 7.12 5.36
N LEU A 52 -3.14 5.91 4.88
CA LEU A 52 -1.83 5.46 4.42
C LEU A 52 -1.35 6.27 3.21
N ALA A 53 -2.24 6.52 2.25
CA ALA A 53 -1.91 7.29 1.06
C ALA A 53 -1.46 8.71 1.41
N GLU A 54 -2.14 9.37 2.34
CA GLU A 54 -1.75 10.69 2.83
C GLU A 54 -0.40 10.66 3.53
N ALA A 55 -0.18 9.66 4.37
CA ALA A 55 1.06 9.52 5.12
C ALA A 55 2.26 9.22 4.21
N ALA A 56 2.08 8.34 3.24
CA ALA A 56 3.15 7.88 2.35
C ALA A 56 3.31 8.74 1.10
N GLY A 57 2.32 9.54 0.74
CA GLY A 57 2.41 10.48 -0.38
C GLY A 57 2.03 9.92 -1.74
N PHE A 58 1.01 9.06 -1.81
CA PHE A 58 0.50 8.57 -3.09
C PHE A 58 -1.01 8.82 -3.22
N GLU A 59 -1.52 8.70 -4.44
CA GLU A 59 -2.95 8.85 -4.71
C GLU A 59 -3.66 7.50 -4.53
N VAL A 60 -4.57 7.43 -3.57
CA VAL A 60 -5.27 6.16 -3.24
C VAL A 60 -6.09 5.63 -4.41
N GLU A 61 -6.62 6.53 -5.26
CA GLU A 61 -7.43 6.16 -6.42
C GLU A 61 -6.62 5.42 -7.49
N ARG A 62 -5.30 5.52 -7.44
CA ARG A 62 -4.41 4.87 -8.40
C ARG A 62 -3.83 3.56 -7.89
N LEU A 63 -4.19 3.17 -6.67
CA LEU A 63 -3.68 1.95 -6.06
C LEU A 63 -4.15 0.72 -6.84
N ILE A 64 -3.20 -0.15 -7.17
CA ILE A 64 -3.48 -1.44 -7.80
C ILE A 64 -3.24 -2.51 -6.75
N THR A 65 -4.22 -3.39 -6.56
CA THR A 65 -4.11 -4.48 -5.60
C THR A 65 -4.31 -5.81 -6.29
N ALA A 66 -3.71 -6.84 -5.74
CA ALA A 66 -3.85 -8.20 -6.25
C ALA A 66 -4.56 -9.07 -5.23
N ARG A 67 -5.28 -10.08 -5.71
CA ARG A 67 -5.77 -11.13 -4.84
C ARG A 67 -4.57 -11.99 -4.43
N GLN A 68 -4.31 -12.06 -3.15
CA GLN A 68 -3.21 -12.87 -2.64
C GLN A 68 -3.60 -14.35 -2.68
N VAL A 69 -2.87 -15.11 -3.48
CA VAL A 69 -2.95 -16.57 -3.52
C VAL A 69 -1.56 -17.11 -3.28
N HIS A 70 -1.45 -18.27 -2.67
CA HIS A 70 -0.14 -18.86 -2.36
C HIS A 70 0.49 -19.45 -3.63
N SER A 71 1.03 -18.58 -4.47
CA SER A 71 1.65 -18.95 -5.75
C SER A 71 2.85 -18.06 -6.04
N ALA A 72 3.63 -18.43 -7.06
CA ALA A 72 4.77 -17.66 -7.55
C ALA A 72 4.44 -16.86 -8.80
N THR A 73 3.16 -16.64 -9.08
CA THR A 73 2.72 -15.88 -10.25
C THR A 73 3.18 -14.42 -10.15
N VAL A 74 3.78 -13.92 -11.22
CA VAL A 74 4.18 -12.52 -11.35
C VAL A 74 3.28 -11.87 -12.39
N ARG A 75 2.72 -10.70 -12.04
CA ARG A 75 1.89 -9.93 -12.95
C ARG A 75 2.52 -8.56 -13.18
N ILE A 76 2.70 -8.22 -14.44
CA ILE A 76 3.18 -6.89 -14.84
C ILE A 76 1.98 -5.96 -14.96
N VAL A 77 2.05 -4.81 -14.28
CA VAL A 77 0.98 -3.80 -14.30
C VAL A 77 1.51 -2.51 -14.89
N THR A 78 0.61 -1.75 -15.52
CA THR A 78 0.93 -0.45 -16.11
C THR A 78 -0.03 0.60 -15.54
N ALA A 79 0.21 1.87 -15.91
CA ALA A 79 -0.64 2.97 -15.47
C ALA A 79 -2.10 2.83 -15.93
N GLU A 80 -2.35 2.07 -17.00
CA GLU A 80 -3.71 1.80 -17.48
C GLU A 80 -4.55 1.01 -16.47
N GLU A 81 -3.90 0.28 -15.59
CA GLU A 81 -4.56 -0.54 -14.58
C GLU A 81 -4.71 0.20 -13.24
N ALA A 82 -4.35 1.48 -13.18
CA ALA A 82 -4.44 2.26 -11.95
C ALA A 82 -5.85 2.22 -11.36
N GLY A 83 -5.93 1.96 -10.06
CA GLY A 83 -7.20 1.86 -9.34
C GLY A 83 -7.86 0.49 -9.36
N ARG A 84 -7.30 -0.47 -10.08
CA ARG A 84 -7.87 -1.83 -10.15
C ARG A 84 -7.47 -2.66 -8.94
N GLY A 85 -8.41 -3.42 -8.43
CA GLY A 85 -8.17 -4.35 -7.34
C GLY A 85 -8.40 -5.79 -7.75
N ALA A 86 -7.88 -6.70 -6.94
CA ALA A 86 -8.09 -8.14 -7.10
C ALA A 86 -7.62 -8.69 -8.46
N LEU A 87 -6.51 -8.17 -8.95
CA LEU A 87 -5.89 -8.66 -10.18
C LEU A 87 -5.28 -10.06 -9.98
#